data_a3b15c4c3ded1123bbe846fd708ac0d7
#
_entry.id   a3b15c4c3ded1123bbe846fd708ac0d7
#
_cell.length_a   1.000
_cell.length_b   1.000
_cell.length_c   1.000
_cell.angle_alpha   90.00
_cell.angle_beta   90.00
_cell.angle_gamma   90.00
#
_symmetry.space_group_name_H-M   'P 1'
#
loop_
_entity.id
_entity.type
_entity.pdbx_description
1 polymer ?
#
loop_
_entity_poly.entity_id
_entity_poly.type
_entity_poly.pdbx_seq_one_letter_code
_entity_poly.pdbx_strand_id
1 'polypeptide(L)'
;MRLVREAGEFAAALESAQRESLASFGDGSVLLERYIENPRHIEVQVLGDRHGRIVHLFERECTLQRRYQKVWEECPSSLAPGESREALLEAALRAAHAVHYVGAGTVEFVVGRTGEFHFLEMNTRLQVEHPVTELVTGLDLVALQLEIASGRPIPFRQEEIRCLGHAIEVRLYAENPQKDFLPTAGRLARLDLPDAIRVDTGYRAGDEIGTDYDALIAKLIAHGTTRAASLATLTQALQATWVTPLETNLPLLEGLARHPDVAAGVVDTGFIATHLAKLIAEPPPTLHHYAALAWATTRTTESSDPSPWGVRDAFRMGLLPITLRFEGPTGAFKLEVASSRDPRSLHLILDDAEHRVEARWLAPETLWIAVDGISRTGRVRRAHNRLRIDFETGAVNFATPIDCASPERRAESGRDRLVSPFPGRVVKIPVEVDQRVDTGAPLVIIEGMKMEYTLRAPHPGRIRALTCEEGTAVAMDQSLIELDPDPMVP
;
A
#
# COMPACT_ATOMS: atom_id res chain seq x y z
N MET A 1 -1.02 24.72 -1.15
CA MET A 1 -2.10 24.99 -2.15
C MET A 1 -3.45 25.08 -1.47
N ARG A 2 -4.37 25.91 -1.98
CA ARG A 2 -5.76 26.05 -1.48
C ARG A 2 -6.72 25.90 -2.65
N LEU A 3 -7.66 24.97 -2.54
CA LEU A 3 -8.73 24.81 -3.52
C LEU A 3 -9.86 25.80 -3.19
N VAL A 4 -10.29 26.53 -4.20
CA VAL A 4 -11.42 27.48 -4.12
C VAL A 4 -12.49 27.02 -5.09
N ARG A 5 -13.68 26.73 -4.58
CA ARG A 5 -14.82 26.28 -5.40
C ARG A 5 -15.79 27.42 -5.70
N GLU A 6 -15.93 28.35 -4.76
CA GLU A 6 -16.83 29.50 -4.87
C GLU A 6 -16.08 30.81 -4.69
N ALA A 7 -16.50 31.84 -5.44
CA ALA A 7 -15.83 33.14 -5.40
C ALA A 7 -15.77 33.76 -3.99
N GLY A 8 -16.75 33.48 -3.14
CA GLY A 8 -16.78 33.95 -1.73
C GLY A 8 -15.67 33.42 -0.86
N GLU A 9 -15.09 32.26 -1.20
CA GLU A 9 -14.00 31.63 -0.43
C GLU A 9 -12.62 32.18 -0.80
N PHE A 10 -12.51 32.86 -1.94
CA PHE A 10 -11.24 33.24 -2.55
C PHE A 10 -10.36 34.09 -1.62
N ALA A 11 -10.93 35.16 -1.02
CA ALA A 11 -10.16 36.08 -0.19
C ALA A 11 -9.51 35.39 1.01
N ALA A 12 -10.26 34.55 1.71
CA ALA A 12 -9.75 33.79 2.87
C ALA A 12 -8.71 32.74 2.48
N ALA A 13 -8.92 32.05 1.34
CA ALA A 13 -7.98 31.07 0.80
C ALA A 13 -6.67 31.72 0.35
N LEU A 14 -6.75 32.86 -0.32
CA LEU A 14 -5.59 33.66 -0.75
C LEU A 14 -4.74 34.10 0.45
N GLU A 15 -5.38 34.72 1.43
CA GLU A 15 -4.70 35.18 2.64
C GLU A 15 -4.02 34.03 3.42
N SER A 16 -4.69 32.88 3.49
CA SER A 16 -4.13 31.68 4.09
C SER A 16 -2.91 31.16 3.32
N ALA A 17 -2.99 31.11 1.98
CA ALA A 17 -1.89 30.66 1.13
C ALA A 17 -0.68 31.61 1.21
N GLN A 18 -0.92 32.92 1.23
CA GLN A 18 0.13 33.94 1.34
C GLN A 18 0.86 33.86 2.68
N ARG A 19 0.12 33.69 3.79
CA ARG A 19 0.74 33.52 5.13
C ARG A 19 1.63 32.29 5.20
N GLU A 20 1.16 31.15 4.66
CA GLU A 20 1.93 29.91 4.63
C GLU A 20 3.18 30.04 3.76
N SER A 21 3.06 30.63 2.57
CA SER A 21 4.18 30.85 1.67
C SER A 21 5.23 31.80 2.27
N LEU A 22 4.78 32.91 2.88
CA LEU A 22 5.67 33.85 3.53
C LEU A 22 6.43 33.21 4.71
N ALA A 23 5.75 32.39 5.51
CA ALA A 23 6.38 31.69 6.64
C ALA A 23 7.38 30.63 6.20
N SER A 24 7.10 29.89 5.10
CA SER A 24 7.93 28.77 4.65
C SER A 24 9.06 29.18 3.69
N PHE A 25 8.83 30.18 2.83
CA PHE A 25 9.74 30.54 1.75
C PHE A 25 10.20 32.00 1.80
N GLY A 26 9.70 32.82 2.73
CA GLY A 26 10.01 34.25 2.82
C GLY A 26 9.37 35.11 1.71
N ASP A 27 8.52 34.52 0.85
CA ASP A 27 7.80 35.17 -0.23
C ASP A 27 6.32 34.81 -0.18
N GLY A 28 5.45 35.83 -0.16
CA GLY A 28 3.99 35.67 -0.16
C GLY A 28 3.34 35.63 -1.55
N SER A 29 4.12 35.57 -2.62
CA SER A 29 3.60 35.47 -3.99
C SER A 29 2.84 34.16 -4.18
N VAL A 30 1.70 34.22 -4.87
CA VAL A 30 0.87 33.04 -5.19
C VAL A 30 0.55 33.03 -6.69
N LEU A 31 0.37 31.82 -7.23
CA LEU A 31 -0.14 31.58 -8.57
C LEU A 31 -1.59 31.08 -8.49
N LEU A 32 -2.37 31.44 -9.49
CA LEU A 32 -3.72 30.92 -9.69
C LEU A 32 -3.71 29.94 -10.85
N GLU A 33 -4.17 28.73 -10.59
CA GLU A 33 -4.26 27.68 -11.60
C GLU A 33 -5.70 27.21 -11.72
N ARG A 34 -6.09 26.82 -12.93
CA ARG A 34 -7.38 26.19 -13.15
C ARG A 34 -7.39 24.81 -12.51
N TYR A 35 -8.32 24.57 -11.60
CA TYR A 35 -8.55 23.26 -11.05
C TYR A 35 -9.34 22.37 -12.02
N ILE A 36 -8.81 21.22 -12.37
CA ILE A 36 -9.49 20.21 -13.19
C ILE A 36 -10.10 19.17 -12.26
N GLU A 37 -11.41 18.99 -12.34
CA GLU A 37 -12.12 18.01 -11.49
C GLU A 37 -11.97 16.61 -12.02
N ASN A 38 -11.64 15.68 -11.10
CA ASN A 38 -11.49 14.24 -11.38
C ASN A 38 -10.64 13.96 -12.62
N PRO A 39 -9.42 14.52 -12.70
CA PRO A 39 -8.58 14.37 -13.86
C PRO A 39 -7.91 12.98 -13.87
N ARG A 40 -7.35 12.64 -15.03
CA ARG A 40 -6.32 11.62 -15.15
C ARG A 40 -4.95 12.27 -15.09
N HIS A 41 -3.98 11.55 -14.56
CA HIS A 41 -2.59 11.97 -14.56
C HIS A 41 -1.84 11.15 -15.60
N ILE A 42 -1.49 11.79 -16.70
CA ILE A 42 -0.76 11.19 -17.82
C ILE A 42 0.58 11.89 -17.96
N GLU A 43 1.61 11.14 -18.22
CA GLU A 43 2.95 11.66 -18.38
C GLU A 43 3.64 11.07 -19.59
N VAL A 44 4.55 11.82 -20.20
CA VAL A 44 5.30 11.39 -21.40
C VAL A 44 6.78 11.29 -21.08
N GLN A 45 7.33 10.10 -21.26
CA GLN A 45 8.78 9.89 -21.18
C GLN A 45 9.47 10.55 -22.37
N VAL A 46 10.38 11.47 -22.12
CA VAL A 46 11.24 12.08 -23.14
C VAL A 46 12.68 11.68 -22.91
N LEU A 47 13.44 11.63 -24.00
CA LEU A 47 14.87 11.37 -24.01
C LEU A 47 15.52 12.35 -25.01
N GLY A 48 16.48 13.15 -24.55
CA GLY A 48 17.19 14.12 -25.35
C GLY A 48 18.71 13.91 -25.32
N ASP A 49 19.40 14.16 -26.44
CA ASP A 49 20.85 14.11 -26.51
C ASP A 49 21.47 15.52 -26.71
N ARG A 50 22.80 15.59 -26.60
CA ARG A 50 23.56 16.83 -26.82
C ARG A 50 23.68 17.25 -28.30
N HIS A 51 23.18 16.41 -29.21
CA HIS A 51 23.21 16.65 -30.65
C HIS A 51 21.90 17.24 -31.17
N GLY A 52 20.97 17.55 -30.25
CA GLY A 52 19.67 18.18 -30.54
C GLY A 52 18.56 17.20 -30.89
N ARG A 53 18.81 15.89 -30.83
CA ARG A 53 17.76 14.88 -31.00
C ARG A 53 16.98 14.73 -29.70
N ILE A 54 15.66 14.85 -29.78
CA ILE A 54 14.73 14.57 -28.69
C ILE A 54 13.65 13.63 -29.21
N VAL A 55 13.38 12.55 -28.48
CA VAL A 55 12.32 11.58 -28.79
C VAL A 55 11.42 11.39 -27.59
N HIS A 56 10.19 10.95 -27.82
CA HIS A 56 9.33 10.42 -26.77
C HIS A 56 9.35 8.89 -26.76
N LEU A 57 9.17 8.31 -25.58
CA LEU A 57 9.09 6.86 -25.37
C LEU A 57 7.68 6.48 -24.87
N PHE A 58 6.68 7.08 -25.48
CA PHE A 58 5.26 6.95 -25.16
C PHE A 58 4.88 7.54 -23.79
N GLU A 59 3.58 7.49 -23.51
CA GLU A 59 2.99 7.97 -22.29
C GLU A 59 2.84 6.84 -21.27
N ARG A 60 2.82 7.26 -20.00
CA ARG A 60 2.42 6.46 -18.85
C ARG A 60 1.19 7.03 -18.22
N GLU A 61 0.39 6.20 -17.62
CA GLU A 61 -0.74 6.57 -16.79
C GLU A 61 -0.40 6.39 -15.31
N CYS A 62 -0.53 7.47 -14.53
CA CYS A 62 -0.24 7.52 -13.11
C CYS A 62 -1.45 8.01 -12.30
N THR A 63 -2.65 7.73 -12.80
CA THR A 63 -3.92 8.25 -12.26
C THR A 63 -4.26 7.70 -10.88
N LEU A 64 -3.96 6.42 -10.63
CA LEU A 64 -4.22 5.80 -9.32
C LEU A 64 -3.14 6.22 -8.32
N GLN A 65 -3.48 7.21 -7.52
CA GLN A 65 -2.59 7.84 -6.55
C GLN A 65 -3.32 8.14 -5.24
N ARG A 66 -2.55 8.28 -4.17
CA ARG A 66 -3.02 8.67 -2.85
C ARG A 66 -2.28 9.91 -2.38
N ARG A 67 -3.00 10.99 -2.07
CA ARG A 67 -2.39 12.26 -1.63
C ARG A 67 -1.23 12.69 -2.54
N TYR A 68 -1.45 12.61 -3.87
CA TYR A 68 -0.46 12.89 -4.92
C TYR A 68 0.72 11.91 -4.99
N GLN A 69 0.69 10.80 -4.26
CA GLN A 69 1.68 9.75 -4.33
C GLN A 69 1.18 8.65 -5.26
N LYS A 70 1.92 8.40 -6.34
CA LYS A 70 1.62 7.35 -7.33
C LYS A 70 1.70 5.98 -6.66
N VAL A 71 0.75 5.10 -6.93
CA VAL A 71 0.64 3.74 -6.35
C VAL A 71 0.60 2.68 -7.44
N TRP A 72 0.10 3.08 -8.64
CA TRP A 72 -0.13 2.22 -9.77
C TRP A 72 0.15 3.00 -11.05
N GLU A 73 1.03 2.47 -11.89
CA GLU A 73 1.44 3.08 -13.14
C GLU A 73 1.32 2.09 -14.31
N GLU A 74 0.93 2.57 -15.48
CA GLU A 74 0.76 1.76 -16.68
C GLU A 74 1.42 2.39 -17.90
N CYS A 75 1.89 1.56 -18.80
CA CYS A 75 2.32 1.97 -20.13
C CYS A 75 1.87 0.94 -21.19
N PRO A 76 1.24 1.38 -22.29
CA PRO A 76 0.71 2.73 -22.53
C PRO A 76 -0.48 3.06 -21.62
N SER A 77 -0.94 4.32 -21.62
CA SER A 77 -2.16 4.72 -20.91
C SER A 77 -3.38 3.99 -21.46
N SER A 78 -4.38 3.79 -20.59
CA SER A 78 -5.70 3.28 -20.99
C SER A 78 -6.57 4.32 -21.70
N LEU A 79 -6.06 5.55 -21.93
CA LEU A 79 -6.69 6.52 -22.83
C LEU A 79 -6.89 5.91 -24.22
N ALA A 80 -8.07 6.13 -24.78
CA ALA A 80 -8.34 5.68 -26.15
C ALA A 80 -7.29 6.24 -27.13
N PRO A 81 -6.74 5.40 -28.00
CA PRO A 81 -5.85 5.88 -29.04
C PRO A 81 -6.58 6.86 -29.96
N GLY A 82 -5.89 7.93 -30.41
CA GLY A 82 -6.46 8.93 -31.29
C GLY A 82 -5.74 10.26 -31.22
N GLU A 83 -6.33 11.28 -31.85
CA GLU A 83 -5.76 12.62 -32.01
C GLU A 83 -5.34 13.25 -30.66
N SER A 84 -6.07 13.05 -29.59
CA SER A 84 -5.72 13.59 -28.27
C SER A 84 -4.42 12.99 -27.72
N ARG A 85 -4.17 11.68 -27.95
CA ARG A 85 -2.94 11.03 -27.53
C ARG A 85 -1.74 11.54 -28.31
N GLU A 86 -1.87 11.66 -29.65
CA GLU A 86 -0.83 12.20 -30.51
C GLU A 86 -0.49 13.64 -30.16
N ALA A 87 -1.51 14.49 -29.96
CA ALA A 87 -1.33 15.87 -29.56
C ALA A 87 -0.60 16.01 -28.21
N LEU A 88 -0.86 15.10 -27.27
CA LEU A 88 -0.20 15.05 -25.97
C LEU A 88 1.29 14.68 -26.11
N LEU A 89 1.62 13.66 -26.91
CA LEU A 89 2.99 13.26 -27.19
C LEU A 89 3.78 14.39 -27.87
N GLU A 90 3.17 15.06 -28.86
CA GLU A 90 3.76 16.22 -29.51
C GLU A 90 3.95 17.41 -28.56
N ALA A 91 3.00 17.66 -27.66
CA ALA A 91 3.13 18.72 -26.67
C ALA A 91 4.31 18.48 -25.73
N ALA A 92 4.55 17.24 -25.33
CA ALA A 92 5.71 16.86 -24.53
C ALA A 92 7.03 17.09 -25.30
N LEU A 93 7.08 16.72 -26.56
CA LEU A 93 8.27 17.00 -27.41
C LEU A 93 8.50 18.51 -27.55
N ARG A 94 7.44 19.30 -27.79
CA ARG A 94 7.58 20.77 -27.85
C ARG A 94 8.13 21.36 -26.56
N ALA A 95 7.63 20.90 -25.41
CA ALA A 95 8.14 21.34 -24.10
C ALA A 95 9.62 21.00 -23.91
N ALA A 96 10.02 19.77 -24.24
CA ALA A 96 11.42 19.34 -24.15
C ALA A 96 12.34 20.09 -25.12
N HIS A 97 11.89 20.35 -26.37
CA HIS A 97 12.64 21.14 -27.33
C HIS A 97 12.81 22.61 -26.92
N ALA A 98 11.79 23.22 -26.31
CA ALA A 98 11.84 24.61 -25.87
C ALA A 98 12.94 24.89 -24.84
N VAL A 99 13.35 23.86 -24.08
CA VAL A 99 14.41 23.96 -23.07
C VAL A 99 15.70 23.22 -23.48
N HIS A 100 15.78 22.76 -24.75
CA HIS A 100 16.93 21.97 -25.25
C HIS A 100 17.32 20.83 -24.32
N TYR A 101 16.29 20.05 -23.88
CA TYR A 101 16.44 19.06 -22.83
C TYR A 101 17.45 17.97 -23.22
N VAL A 102 18.31 17.58 -22.26
CA VAL A 102 19.30 16.50 -22.41
C VAL A 102 19.17 15.52 -21.25
N GLY A 103 19.10 14.23 -21.55
CA GLY A 103 18.90 13.14 -20.59
C GLY A 103 17.49 12.55 -20.65
N ALA A 104 17.19 11.66 -19.71
CA ALA A 104 15.85 11.14 -19.51
C ALA A 104 15.03 12.08 -18.61
N GLY A 105 13.85 12.44 -19.07
CA GLY A 105 12.93 13.31 -18.33
C GLY A 105 11.49 12.93 -18.65
N THR A 106 10.56 13.51 -17.90
CA THR A 106 9.13 13.23 -18.04
C THR A 106 8.35 14.55 -18.02
N VAL A 107 7.45 14.70 -18.98
CA VAL A 107 6.51 15.82 -19.05
C VAL A 107 5.16 15.33 -18.55
N GLU A 108 4.66 15.92 -17.47
CA GLU A 108 3.41 15.53 -16.81
C GLU A 108 2.23 16.41 -17.22
N PHE A 109 1.07 15.79 -17.39
CA PHE A 109 -0.18 16.41 -17.79
C PHE A 109 -1.34 15.96 -16.91
N VAL A 110 -2.26 16.87 -16.66
CA VAL A 110 -3.61 16.56 -16.19
C VAL A 110 -4.56 16.50 -17.38
N VAL A 111 -5.32 15.42 -17.48
CA VAL A 111 -6.25 15.18 -18.59
C VAL A 111 -7.66 15.14 -18.05
N GLY A 112 -8.52 16.04 -18.53
CA GLY A 112 -9.92 16.11 -18.15
C GLY A 112 -10.76 15.01 -18.81
N ARG A 113 -12.03 14.93 -18.41
CA ARG A 113 -12.95 13.87 -18.85
C ARG A 113 -13.28 13.94 -20.35
N THR A 114 -13.18 15.10 -20.97
CA THR A 114 -13.45 15.32 -22.40
C THR A 114 -12.21 15.14 -23.27
N GLY A 115 -11.06 14.78 -22.65
CA GLY A 115 -9.79 14.55 -23.34
C GLY A 115 -8.94 15.81 -23.50
N GLU A 116 -9.38 16.96 -22.98
CA GLU A 116 -8.52 18.14 -22.87
C GLU A 116 -7.37 17.86 -21.91
N PHE A 117 -6.16 18.31 -22.27
CA PHE A 117 -5.00 18.12 -21.41
C PHE A 117 -4.31 19.47 -21.13
N HIS A 118 -3.72 19.56 -19.95
CA HIS A 118 -3.00 20.73 -19.49
C HIS A 118 -1.63 20.30 -18.95
N PHE A 119 -0.59 21.04 -19.29
CA PHE A 119 0.75 20.86 -18.75
C PHE A 119 0.71 21.05 -17.23
N LEU A 120 1.35 20.13 -16.51
CA LEU A 120 1.49 20.20 -15.06
C LEU A 120 2.92 20.61 -14.68
N GLU A 121 3.89 19.76 -15.00
CA GLU A 121 5.30 20.01 -14.72
C GLU A 121 6.20 19.15 -15.63
N MET A 122 7.51 19.42 -15.57
CA MET A 122 8.52 18.58 -16.16
C MET A 122 9.49 18.07 -15.10
N ASN A 123 9.56 16.75 -14.97
CA ASN A 123 10.55 16.11 -14.11
C ASN A 123 11.85 15.87 -14.87
N THR A 124 12.90 16.58 -14.49
CA THR A 124 14.21 16.56 -15.16
C THR A 124 15.14 15.46 -14.61
N ARG A 125 14.60 14.29 -14.37
CA ARG A 125 15.26 13.10 -13.83
C ARG A 125 14.56 11.84 -14.30
N LEU A 126 15.23 10.70 -14.11
CA LEU A 126 14.57 9.41 -14.22
C LEU A 126 13.49 9.27 -13.15
N GLN A 127 12.34 8.74 -13.51
CA GLN A 127 11.24 8.51 -12.58
C GLN A 127 11.22 7.08 -12.04
N VAL A 128 10.53 6.85 -10.92
CA VAL A 128 10.40 5.54 -10.27
C VAL A 128 9.74 4.55 -11.23
N GLU A 129 8.74 5.00 -11.97
CA GLU A 129 7.88 4.25 -12.88
C GLU A 129 8.46 4.02 -14.30
N HIS A 130 9.74 4.33 -14.53
CA HIS A 130 10.40 4.06 -15.82
C HIS A 130 10.33 2.60 -16.29
N PRO A 131 10.28 1.59 -15.40
CA PRO A 131 10.26 0.18 -15.83
C PRO A 131 9.09 -0.18 -16.76
N VAL A 132 7.92 0.44 -16.61
CA VAL A 132 6.80 0.14 -17.53
C VAL A 132 7.09 0.60 -18.95
N THR A 133 7.81 1.72 -19.12
CA THR A 133 8.30 2.18 -20.43
C THR A 133 9.35 1.23 -20.98
N GLU A 134 10.31 0.79 -20.17
CA GLU A 134 11.35 -0.15 -20.58
C GLU A 134 10.76 -1.47 -21.08
N LEU A 135 9.77 -2.02 -20.38
CA LEU A 135 9.17 -3.31 -20.74
C LEU A 135 8.37 -3.25 -22.06
N VAL A 136 7.71 -2.14 -22.37
CA VAL A 136 6.95 -2.02 -23.62
C VAL A 136 7.80 -1.56 -24.80
N THR A 137 8.94 -0.90 -24.56
CA THR A 137 9.83 -0.42 -25.64
C THR A 137 11.02 -1.33 -25.89
N GLY A 138 11.38 -2.16 -24.90
CA GLY A 138 12.61 -2.97 -24.94
C GLY A 138 13.89 -2.16 -24.75
N LEU A 139 13.80 -0.90 -24.30
CA LEU A 139 14.93 0.00 -24.09
C LEU A 139 15.36 0.02 -22.61
N ASP A 140 16.65 0.14 -22.36
CA ASP A 140 17.22 0.38 -21.03
C ASP A 140 17.47 1.89 -20.86
N LEU A 141 16.60 2.57 -20.10
CA LEU A 141 16.68 4.01 -19.91
C LEU A 141 17.90 4.43 -19.09
N VAL A 142 18.35 3.61 -18.18
CA VAL A 142 19.54 3.89 -17.35
C VAL A 142 20.81 3.79 -18.21
N ALA A 143 20.90 2.76 -19.03
CA ALA A 143 22.00 2.63 -19.97
C ALA A 143 22.05 3.81 -20.97
N LEU A 144 20.88 4.21 -21.51
CA LEU A 144 20.77 5.36 -22.41
C LEU A 144 21.16 6.68 -21.72
N GLN A 145 20.81 6.89 -20.45
CA GLN A 145 21.28 8.06 -19.69
C GLN A 145 22.80 8.11 -19.60
N LEU A 146 23.46 6.98 -19.33
CA LEU A 146 24.92 6.89 -19.26
C LEU A 146 25.58 7.14 -20.63
N GLU A 147 25.00 6.61 -21.70
CA GLU A 147 25.45 6.85 -23.06
C GLU A 147 25.35 8.32 -23.47
N ILE A 148 24.21 8.95 -23.22
CA ILE A 148 23.99 10.37 -23.49
C ILE A 148 24.92 11.24 -22.65
N ALA A 149 25.10 10.91 -21.37
CA ALA A 149 26.03 11.63 -20.50
C ALA A 149 27.49 11.55 -20.98
N SER A 150 27.87 10.41 -21.61
CA SER A 150 29.17 10.23 -22.24
C SER A 150 29.36 10.97 -23.58
N GLY A 151 28.30 11.67 -24.05
CA GLY A 151 28.31 12.42 -25.31
C GLY A 151 27.88 11.62 -26.56
N ARG A 152 27.38 10.39 -26.38
CA ARG A 152 26.86 9.61 -27.50
C ARG A 152 25.50 10.12 -27.95
N PRO A 153 25.20 10.11 -29.28
CA PRO A 153 23.85 10.40 -29.75
C PRO A 153 22.87 9.28 -29.42
N ILE A 154 21.57 9.61 -29.34
CA ILE A 154 20.51 8.60 -29.29
C ILE A 154 20.60 7.71 -30.51
N PRO A 155 20.71 6.35 -30.36
CA PRO A 155 21.02 5.45 -31.45
C PRO A 155 19.85 5.13 -32.39
N PHE A 156 18.66 5.69 -32.15
CA PHE A 156 17.43 5.41 -32.90
C PHE A 156 16.68 6.69 -33.25
N ARG A 157 15.72 6.60 -34.16
CA ARG A 157 14.77 7.65 -34.51
C ARG A 157 13.41 7.36 -33.88
N GLN A 158 12.52 8.38 -33.84
CA GLN A 158 11.19 8.24 -33.29
C GLN A 158 10.38 7.10 -33.94
N GLU A 159 10.48 6.93 -35.25
CA GLU A 159 9.72 5.94 -36.04
C GLU A 159 10.19 4.50 -35.81
N GLU A 160 11.38 4.32 -35.24
CA GLU A 160 11.96 3.01 -34.93
C GLU A 160 11.52 2.50 -33.55
N ILE A 161 11.01 3.38 -32.70
CA ILE A 161 10.55 3.02 -31.36
C ILE A 161 9.18 2.35 -31.46
N ARG A 162 9.05 1.18 -30.85
CA ARG A 162 7.80 0.41 -30.83
C ARG A 162 7.29 0.32 -29.40
N CYS A 163 5.97 0.37 -29.25
CA CYS A 163 5.28 0.04 -28.01
C CYS A 163 4.64 -1.34 -28.17
N LEU A 164 5.20 -2.35 -27.50
CA LEU A 164 4.77 -3.74 -27.62
C LEU A 164 4.15 -4.24 -26.31
N GLY A 165 2.90 -4.63 -26.40
CA GLY A 165 2.15 -5.12 -25.24
C GLY A 165 1.72 -4.01 -24.30
N HIS A 166 1.65 -4.34 -23.02
CA HIS A 166 1.23 -3.45 -21.94
C HIS A 166 1.96 -3.82 -20.65
N ALA A 167 2.43 -2.84 -19.91
CA ALA A 167 3.09 -3.04 -18.62
C ALA A 167 2.33 -2.30 -17.51
N ILE A 168 2.27 -2.92 -16.34
CA ILE A 168 1.67 -2.35 -15.14
C ILE A 168 2.68 -2.48 -14.00
N GLU A 169 2.99 -1.37 -13.35
CA GLU A 169 3.80 -1.30 -12.14
C GLU A 169 2.92 -0.96 -10.94
N VAL A 170 3.21 -1.56 -9.79
CA VAL A 170 2.63 -1.15 -8.51
C VAL A 170 3.72 -0.98 -7.47
N ARG A 171 3.51 -0.03 -6.56
CA ARG A 171 4.45 0.26 -5.49
C ARG A 171 4.00 -0.38 -4.19
N LEU A 172 4.80 -1.31 -3.69
CA LEU A 172 4.59 -1.94 -2.38
C LEU A 172 5.23 -1.08 -1.31
N TYR A 173 4.41 -0.48 -0.45
CA TYR A 173 4.84 0.40 0.64
C TYR A 173 4.62 -0.24 2.01
N ALA A 174 5.52 0.04 2.96
CA ALA A 174 5.36 -0.26 4.38
C ALA A 174 4.42 0.75 5.05
N GLU A 175 3.13 0.63 4.78
CA GLU A 175 2.08 1.54 5.24
C GLU A 175 0.82 0.75 5.60
N ASN A 176 0.08 1.19 6.62
CA ASN A 176 -1.18 0.57 7.01
C ASN A 176 -2.38 1.33 6.42
N PRO A 177 -3.05 0.82 5.36
CA PRO A 177 -4.20 1.47 4.74
C PRO A 177 -5.41 1.61 5.66
N GLN A 178 -5.56 0.72 6.65
CA GLN A 178 -6.67 0.77 7.63
C GLN A 178 -6.48 1.87 8.68
N LYS A 179 -5.24 2.35 8.85
CA LYS A 179 -4.86 3.42 9.78
C LYS A 179 -4.41 4.67 9.02
N ASP A 180 -5.17 5.09 8.02
CA ASP A 180 -4.90 6.28 7.20
C ASP A 180 -3.47 6.27 6.62
N PHE A 181 -2.98 5.08 6.22
CA PHE A 181 -1.64 4.86 5.67
C PHE A 181 -0.50 5.30 6.59
N LEU A 182 -0.66 5.12 7.88
CA LEU A 182 0.45 5.30 8.80
C LEU A 182 1.63 4.41 8.37
N PRO A 183 2.85 4.96 8.31
CA PRO A 183 4.03 4.18 7.96
C PRO A 183 4.29 3.13 9.03
N THR A 184 4.83 2.01 8.58
CA THR A 184 5.26 0.93 9.46
C THR A 184 6.77 0.75 9.32
N ALA A 185 7.46 0.68 10.45
CA ALA A 185 8.90 0.50 10.51
C ALA A 185 9.26 -0.74 11.33
N GLY A 186 10.43 -1.29 11.09
CA GLY A 186 10.92 -2.45 11.81
C GLY A 186 11.53 -3.51 10.90
N ARG A 187 11.83 -4.68 11.48
CA ARG A 187 12.49 -5.76 10.79
C ARG A 187 11.54 -6.58 9.93
N LEU A 188 11.91 -6.81 8.67
CA LEU A 188 11.25 -7.72 7.74
C LEU A 188 11.59 -9.17 8.12
N ALA A 189 10.73 -9.83 8.88
CA ALA A 189 10.98 -11.25 9.20
C ALA A 189 10.82 -12.15 7.97
N ARG A 190 9.90 -11.78 7.08
CA ARG A 190 9.66 -12.46 5.81
C ARG A 190 9.32 -11.43 4.73
N LEU A 191 9.88 -11.63 3.55
CA LEU A 191 9.63 -10.85 2.34
C LEU A 191 9.58 -11.85 1.18
N ASP A 192 8.37 -12.31 0.84
CA ASP A 192 8.14 -13.13 -0.33
C ASP A 192 7.73 -12.22 -1.48
N LEU A 193 8.52 -12.22 -2.52
CA LEU A 193 8.27 -11.48 -3.76
C LEU A 193 8.10 -12.45 -4.92
N PRO A 194 7.31 -12.12 -5.95
CA PRO A 194 7.05 -13.02 -7.07
C PRO A 194 8.25 -13.14 -8.00
N ASP A 195 8.53 -14.35 -8.48
CA ASP A 195 9.62 -14.62 -9.45
C ASP A 195 9.16 -14.49 -10.91
N ALA A 196 7.85 -14.48 -11.16
CA ALA A 196 7.28 -14.52 -12.52
C ALA A 196 7.22 -13.16 -13.22
N ILE A 197 7.56 -12.07 -12.53
CA ILE A 197 7.53 -10.69 -13.03
C ILE A 197 8.84 -9.97 -12.67
N ARG A 198 9.06 -8.80 -13.25
CA ARG A 198 10.16 -7.93 -12.81
C ARG A 198 9.85 -7.38 -11.42
N VAL A 199 10.84 -7.47 -10.54
CA VAL A 199 10.78 -6.92 -9.18
C VAL A 199 12.02 -6.05 -8.96
N ASP A 200 11.80 -4.78 -8.68
CA ASP A 200 12.88 -3.87 -8.28
C ASP A 200 12.74 -3.59 -6.77
N THR A 201 13.70 -4.06 -5.98
CA THR A 201 13.70 -3.90 -4.51
C THR A 201 15.10 -3.67 -3.99
N GLY A 202 15.18 -2.90 -2.89
CA GLY A 202 16.40 -2.69 -2.12
C GLY A 202 16.44 -3.51 -0.82
N TYR A 203 15.39 -4.28 -0.51
CA TYR A 203 15.25 -5.01 0.75
C TYR A 203 15.25 -6.52 0.57
N ARG A 204 15.65 -7.23 1.63
CA ARG A 204 15.60 -8.68 1.77
C ARG A 204 14.97 -9.06 3.12
N ALA A 205 14.54 -10.30 3.24
CA ALA A 205 14.15 -10.83 4.55
C ALA A 205 15.32 -10.70 5.54
N GLY A 206 15.03 -10.14 6.72
CA GLY A 206 16.01 -9.83 7.76
C GLY A 206 16.44 -8.37 7.82
N ASP A 207 16.24 -7.58 6.75
CA ASP A 207 16.54 -6.15 6.74
C ASP A 207 15.56 -5.36 7.61
N GLU A 208 15.96 -4.15 7.98
CA GLU A 208 15.15 -3.22 8.76
C GLU A 208 14.67 -2.05 7.89
N ILE A 209 13.36 -1.78 7.93
CA ILE A 209 12.77 -0.58 7.34
C ILE A 209 12.83 0.53 8.40
N GLY A 210 13.67 1.53 8.15
CA GLY A 210 13.79 2.72 8.96
C GLY A 210 12.86 3.83 8.52
N THR A 211 12.96 4.98 9.18
CA THR A 211 12.14 6.18 8.92
C THR A 211 12.89 7.28 8.17
N ASP A 212 14.17 7.06 7.85
CA ASP A 212 15.04 8.06 7.20
C ASP A 212 14.73 8.24 5.70
N TYR A 213 14.11 7.22 5.09
CA TYR A 213 13.72 7.19 3.68
C TYR A 213 12.20 7.05 3.56
N ASP A 214 11.70 6.97 2.31
CA ASP A 214 10.30 6.67 2.08
C ASP A 214 9.98 5.19 2.40
N ALA A 215 8.69 4.87 2.50
CA ALA A 215 8.22 3.55 2.88
C ALA A 215 8.25 2.51 1.73
N LEU A 216 8.87 2.81 0.57
CA LEU A 216 8.88 1.92 -0.59
C LEU A 216 9.71 0.68 -0.33
N ILE A 217 9.06 -0.49 -0.33
CA ILE A 217 9.71 -1.80 -0.18
C ILE A 217 10.16 -2.35 -1.54
N ALA A 218 9.26 -2.34 -2.51
CA ALA A 218 9.49 -2.91 -3.83
C ALA A 218 8.54 -2.31 -4.87
N LYS A 219 8.95 -2.40 -6.14
CA LYS A 219 8.09 -2.24 -7.29
C LYS A 219 7.84 -3.61 -7.89
N LEU A 220 6.58 -3.90 -8.20
CA LEU A 220 6.17 -5.14 -8.86
C LEU A 220 5.69 -4.76 -10.26
N ILE A 221 6.34 -5.25 -11.31
CA ILE A 221 6.11 -4.82 -12.68
C ILE A 221 5.73 -6.02 -13.54
N ALA A 222 4.48 -6.08 -13.98
CA ALA A 222 3.95 -7.12 -14.85
C ALA A 222 3.86 -6.62 -16.30
N HIS A 223 4.23 -7.47 -17.25
CA HIS A 223 4.11 -7.21 -18.69
C HIS A 223 3.30 -8.33 -19.36
N GLY A 224 2.51 -7.98 -20.35
CA GLY A 224 1.72 -8.92 -21.14
C GLY A 224 1.46 -8.39 -22.55
N THR A 225 0.98 -9.23 -23.42
CA THR A 225 0.63 -8.85 -24.81
C THR A 225 -0.57 -7.89 -24.88
N THR A 226 -1.38 -7.85 -23.83
CA THR A 226 -2.53 -6.96 -23.68
C THR A 226 -2.62 -6.48 -22.25
N ARG A 227 -3.35 -5.38 -22.01
CA ARG A 227 -3.62 -4.87 -20.66
C ARG A 227 -4.25 -5.93 -19.76
N ALA A 228 -5.22 -6.68 -20.27
CA ALA A 228 -5.87 -7.75 -19.52
C ALA A 228 -4.89 -8.86 -19.11
N ALA A 229 -3.96 -9.23 -19.98
CA ALA A 229 -2.93 -10.22 -19.67
C ALA A 229 -1.96 -9.69 -18.59
N SER A 230 -1.51 -8.42 -18.70
CA SER A 230 -0.67 -7.79 -17.68
C SER A 230 -1.37 -7.73 -16.32
N LEU A 231 -2.65 -7.35 -16.30
CA LEU A 231 -3.45 -7.29 -15.08
C LEU A 231 -3.63 -8.68 -14.43
N ALA A 232 -3.88 -9.71 -15.23
CA ALA A 232 -3.98 -11.08 -14.72
C ALA A 232 -2.65 -11.56 -14.12
N THR A 233 -1.52 -11.28 -14.80
CA THR A 233 -0.19 -11.60 -14.30
C THR A 233 0.12 -10.84 -13.00
N LEU A 234 -0.20 -9.54 -12.93
CA LEU A 234 -0.02 -8.74 -11.73
C LEU A 234 -0.88 -9.27 -10.57
N THR A 235 -2.13 -9.64 -10.83
CA THR A 235 -3.02 -10.21 -9.80
C THR A 235 -2.43 -11.46 -9.19
N GLN A 236 -1.88 -12.37 -9.99
CA GLN A 236 -1.19 -13.58 -9.51
C GLN A 236 0.08 -13.23 -8.71
N ALA A 237 0.83 -12.24 -9.17
CA ALA A 237 2.04 -11.77 -8.50
C ALA A 237 1.73 -11.18 -7.11
N LEU A 238 0.67 -10.36 -6.98
CA LEU A 238 0.22 -9.81 -5.71
C LEU A 238 -0.21 -10.91 -4.73
N GLN A 239 -0.92 -11.94 -5.20
CA GLN A 239 -1.27 -13.11 -4.38
C GLN A 239 -0.05 -13.89 -3.92
N ALA A 240 1.05 -13.92 -4.71
CA ALA A 240 2.30 -14.56 -4.32
C ALA A 240 3.10 -13.74 -3.31
N THR A 241 2.87 -12.42 -3.26
CA THR A 241 3.56 -11.48 -2.36
C THR A 241 3.10 -11.66 -0.92
N TRP A 242 4.04 -11.66 0.02
CA TRP A 242 3.74 -11.63 1.45
C TRP A 242 4.85 -10.99 2.26
N VAL A 243 4.50 -10.01 3.07
CA VAL A 243 5.40 -9.27 3.95
C VAL A 243 4.92 -9.41 5.40
N THR A 244 5.83 -9.67 6.33
CA THR A 244 5.49 -9.77 7.76
C THR A 244 6.72 -9.53 8.63
N PRO A 245 6.58 -8.98 9.86
CA PRO A 245 5.32 -8.63 10.54
C PRO A 245 4.75 -7.25 10.18
N LEU A 246 5.45 -6.49 9.31
CA LEU A 246 5.04 -5.12 8.96
C LEU A 246 3.74 -5.12 8.16
N GLU A 247 2.90 -4.14 8.45
CA GLU A 247 1.75 -3.84 7.61
C GLU A 247 2.20 -3.17 6.32
N THR A 248 1.49 -3.46 5.23
CA THR A 248 1.80 -2.91 3.91
C THR A 248 0.52 -2.48 3.20
N ASN A 249 0.67 -1.72 2.11
CA ASN A 249 -0.45 -1.39 1.24
C ASN A 249 -0.87 -2.55 0.31
N LEU A 250 -0.35 -3.77 0.50
CA LEU A 250 -0.69 -4.94 -0.32
C LEU A 250 -2.21 -5.18 -0.44
N PRO A 251 -3.04 -5.06 0.63
CA PRO A 251 -4.50 -5.20 0.51
C PRO A 251 -5.12 -4.20 -0.46
N LEU A 252 -4.63 -2.95 -0.48
CA LEU A 252 -5.06 -1.94 -1.44
C LEU A 252 -4.70 -2.35 -2.87
N LEU A 253 -3.47 -2.80 -3.12
CA LEU A 253 -3.01 -3.24 -4.43
C LEU A 253 -3.83 -4.43 -4.96
N GLU A 254 -4.11 -5.41 -4.10
CA GLU A 254 -4.98 -6.55 -4.41
C GLU A 254 -6.42 -6.11 -4.71
N GLY A 255 -6.94 -5.12 -3.95
CA GLY A 255 -8.26 -4.54 -4.17
C GLY A 255 -8.35 -3.81 -5.51
N LEU A 256 -7.35 -2.99 -5.85
CA LEU A 256 -7.26 -2.31 -7.15
C LEU A 256 -7.20 -3.30 -8.31
N ALA A 257 -6.37 -4.34 -8.21
CA ALA A 257 -6.23 -5.35 -9.26
C ALA A 257 -7.52 -6.12 -9.55
N ARG A 258 -8.41 -6.25 -8.56
CA ARG A 258 -9.72 -6.92 -8.69
C ARG A 258 -10.88 -5.99 -9.03
N HIS A 259 -10.67 -4.66 -8.97
CA HIS A 259 -11.77 -3.70 -9.16
C HIS A 259 -12.19 -3.61 -10.63
N PRO A 260 -13.50 -3.75 -10.98
CA PRO A 260 -13.96 -3.76 -12.36
C PRO A 260 -13.67 -2.46 -13.11
N ASP A 261 -13.78 -1.31 -12.45
CA ASP A 261 -13.49 -0.02 -13.09
C ASP A 261 -12.00 0.16 -13.37
N VAL A 262 -11.11 -0.38 -12.51
CA VAL A 262 -9.66 -0.44 -12.79
C VAL A 262 -9.40 -1.34 -13.98
N ALA A 263 -10.05 -2.51 -14.04
CA ALA A 263 -9.95 -3.41 -15.19
C ALA A 263 -10.45 -2.76 -16.49
N ALA A 264 -11.50 -1.93 -16.41
CA ALA A 264 -12.04 -1.18 -17.54
C ALA A 264 -11.26 0.10 -17.88
N GLY A 265 -10.28 0.53 -17.04
CA GLY A 265 -9.55 1.79 -17.21
C GLY A 265 -10.38 3.04 -16.90
N VAL A 266 -11.48 2.90 -16.16
CA VAL A 266 -12.37 4.01 -15.75
C VAL A 266 -11.94 4.50 -14.38
N VAL A 267 -10.91 5.33 -14.36
CA VAL A 267 -10.29 5.83 -13.12
C VAL A 267 -10.00 7.33 -13.20
N ASP A 268 -9.94 7.98 -12.05
CA ASP A 268 -9.51 9.36 -11.85
C ASP A 268 -8.61 9.48 -10.60
N THR A 269 -7.99 10.64 -10.38
CA THR A 269 -7.07 10.86 -9.27
C THR A 269 -7.73 10.78 -7.89
N GLY A 270 -9.06 10.87 -7.80
CA GLY A 270 -9.86 10.69 -6.58
C GLY A 270 -10.31 9.25 -6.33
N PHE A 271 -10.04 8.33 -7.27
CA PHE A 271 -10.57 6.96 -7.25
C PHE A 271 -10.27 6.22 -5.94
N ILE A 272 -9.00 6.20 -5.51
CA ILE A 272 -8.61 5.50 -4.28
C ILE A 272 -9.32 6.08 -3.06
N ALA A 273 -9.38 7.41 -2.93
CA ALA A 273 -10.05 8.06 -1.81
C ALA A 273 -11.54 7.72 -1.75
N THR A 274 -12.21 7.68 -2.90
CA THR A 274 -13.64 7.37 -3.02
C THR A 274 -13.95 5.91 -2.67
N HIS A 275 -13.07 4.99 -3.07
CA HIS A 275 -13.32 3.54 -2.96
C HIS A 275 -12.52 2.85 -1.86
N LEU A 276 -11.73 3.59 -1.04
CA LEU A 276 -10.74 3.04 -0.11
C LEU A 276 -11.31 1.93 0.78
N ALA A 277 -12.43 2.20 1.46
CA ALA A 277 -13.01 1.22 2.38
C ALA A 277 -13.33 -0.12 1.72
N LYS A 278 -13.78 -0.08 0.45
CA LYS A 278 -14.08 -1.29 -0.34
C LYS A 278 -12.81 -1.96 -0.86
N LEU A 279 -11.81 -1.17 -1.26
CA LEU A 279 -10.55 -1.67 -1.82
C LEU A 279 -9.72 -2.43 -0.78
N ILE A 280 -9.71 -1.98 0.47
CA ILE A 280 -8.94 -2.60 1.56
C ILE A 280 -9.74 -3.63 2.38
N ALA A 281 -11.02 -3.83 2.05
CA ALA A 281 -11.85 -4.80 2.74
C ALA A 281 -11.35 -6.23 2.46
N GLU A 282 -11.00 -6.95 3.51
CA GLU A 282 -10.74 -8.38 3.39
C GLU A 282 -12.04 -9.12 3.09
N PRO A 283 -12.02 -10.14 2.23
CA PRO A 283 -13.19 -10.97 2.01
C PRO A 283 -13.60 -11.66 3.31
N PRO A 284 -14.91 -11.87 3.54
CA PRO A 284 -15.35 -12.62 4.71
C PRO A 284 -14.78 -14.04 4.67
N PRO A 285 -14.29 -14.56 5.81
CA PRO A 285 -13.81 -15.94 5.87
C PRO A 285 -14.90 -16.92 5.48
N THR A 286 -14.57 -17.89 4.64
CA THR A 286 -15.45 -19.01 4.33
C THR A 286 -15.21 -20.18 5.29
N LEU A 287 -16.10 -21.16 5.30
CA LEU A 287 -15.92 -22.38 6.10
C LEU A 287 -14.59 -23.07 5.82
N HIS A 288 -14.10 -23.04 4.56
CA HIS A 288 -12.80 -23.59 4.19
C HIS A 288 -11.63 -22.81 4.81
N HIS A 289 -11.76 -21.50 5.01
CA HIS A 289 -10.73 -20.70 5.72
C HIS A 289 -10.65 -21.12 7.19
N TYR A 290 -11.79 -21.25 7.87
CA TYR A 290 -11.82 -21.71 9.26
C TYR A 290 -11.30 -23.14 9.41
N ALA A 291 -11.66 -24.03 8.49
CA ALA A 291 -11.17 -25.39 8.49
C ALA A 291 -9.64 -25.48 8.24
N ALA A 292 -9.11 -24.69 7.31
CA ALA A 292 -7.68 -24.61 7.05
C ALA A 292 -6.92 -24.00 8.23
N LEU A 293 -7.48 -22.99 8.90
CA LEU A 293 -6.94 -22.41 10.12
C LEU A 293 -6.87 -23.43 11.26
N ALA A 294 -7.97 -24.17 11.49
CA ALA A 294 -8.03 -25.25 12.47
C ALA A 294 -6.99 -26.34 12.16
N TRP A 295 -6.93 -26.78 10.90
CA TRP A 295 -5.96 -27.76 10.44
C TRP A 295 -4.52 -27.32 10.64
N ALA A 296 -4.15 -26.15 10.14
CA ALA A 296 -2.80 -25.61 10.23
C ALA A 296 -2.34 -25.36 11.67
N THR A 297 -3.27 -25.14 12.59
CA THR A 297 -2.97 -24.90 14.00
C THR A 297 -2.83 -26.21 14.80
N THR A 298 -3.63 -27.22 14.45
CA THR A 298 -3.66 -28.49 15.19
C THR A 298 -2.79 -29.60 14.59
N ARG A 299 -2.40 -29.46 13.31
CA ARG A 299 -1.63 -30.48 12.55
C ARG A 299 -0.33 -29.86 12.01
N THR A 300 0.53 -29.40 12.90
CA THR A 300 1.84 -28.89 12.50
C THR A 300 2.79 -30.04 12.17
N THR A 301 3.44 -29.95 11.00
CA THR A 301 4.40 -30.94 10.50
C THR A 301 5.75 -30.93 11.23
N GLU A 302 5.99 -29.98 12.12
CA GLU A 302 7.27 -29.75 12.77
C GLU A 302 7.24 -30.09 14.26
N SER A 303 7.15 -31.39 14.59
CA SER A 303 7.62 -31.86 15.89
C SER A 303 8.94 -32.58 15.68
N SER A 304 10.00 -32.03 16.22
CA SER A 304 11.29 -32.72 16.34
C SER A 304 11.27 -33.84 17.42
N ASP A 305 10.16 -33.93 18.16
CA ASP A 305 9.96 -34.94 19.19
C ASP A 305 9.26 -36.17 18.59
N PRO A 306 9.97 -37.31 18.44
CA PRO A 306 9.39 -38.55 17.90
C PRO A 306 8.46 -39.28 18.91
N SER A 307 8.31 -38.78 20.13
CA SER A 307 7.42 -39.35 21.13
C SER A 307 5.95 -39.05 20.81
N PRO A 308 5.02 -39.87 21.35
CA PRO A 308 3.59 -39.58 21.24
C PRO A 308 3.17 -38.18 21.76
N TRP A 309 3.99 -37.61 22.63
CA TRP A 309 3.77 -36.27 23.19
C TRP A 309 4.17 -35.13 22.23
N GLY A 310 4.99 -35.43 21.24
CA GLY A 310 5.34 -34.49 20.17
C GLY A 310 4.26 -34.37 19.10
N VAL A 311 3.27 -35.28 19.08
CA VAL A 311 2.20 -35.24 18.07
C VAL A 311 1.19 -34.13 18.43
N ARG A 312 1.11 -33.14 17.60
CA ARG A 312 0.09 -32.08 17.72
C ARG A 312 -1.10 -32.41 16.83
N ASP A 313 -2.07 -33.16 17.36
CA ASP A 313 -3.23 -33.63 16.63
C ASP A 313 -4.58 -33.23 17.28
N ALA A 314 -4.54 -32.31 18.25
CA ALA A 314 -5.67 -31.89 19.06
C ALA A 314 -6.33 -33.04 19.85
N PHE A 315 -5.63 -34.19 20.03
CA PHE A 315 -6.16 -35.30 20.75
C PHE A 315 -6.43 -34.97 22.22
N ARG A 316 -7.62 -35.31 22.70
CA ARG A 316 -7.98 -35.36 24.12
C ARG A 316 -8.65 -36.66 24.42
N MET A 317 -8.42 -37.20 25.63
CA MET A 317 -9.13 -38.38 26.10
C MET A 317 -10.63 -38.14 26.06
N GLY A 318 -11.40 -39.06 25.50
CA GLY A 318 -12.83 -38.91 25.28
C GLY A 318 -13.21 -38.11 24.03
N LEU A 319 -12.26 -37.78 23.16
CA LEU A 319 -12.48 -36.98 21.94
C LEU A 319 -13.14 -35.61 22.18
N LEU A 320 -12.92 -35.07 23.38
CA LEU A 320 -13.48 -33.76 23.73
C LEU A 320 -12.87 -32.65 22.86
N PRO A 321 -13.66 -31.68 22.36
CA PRO A 321 -13.14 -30.60 21.54
C PRO A 321 -12.19 -29.69 22.33
N ILE A 322 -11.22 -29.14 21.62
CA ILE A 322 -10.37 -28.03 22.09
C ILE A 322 -10.91 -26.72 21.54
N THR A 323 -10.87 -25.68 22.33
CA THR A 323 -11.23 -24.33 21.92
C THR A 323 -9.96 -23.57 21.50
N LEU A 324 -9.89 -23.17 20.26
CA LEU A 324 -8.87 -22.30 19.72
C LEU A 324 -9.40 -20.87 19.62
N ARG A 325 -8.58 -19.89 19.91
CA ARG A 325 -8.95 -18.46 19.84
C ARG A 325 -8.13 -17.80 18.77
N PHE A 326 -8.78 -16.97 17.97
CA PHE A 326 -8.16 -16.23 16.88
C PHE A 326 -8.74 -14.83 16.79
N GLU A 327 -8.02 -13.98 16.09
CA GLU A 327 -8.45 -12.69 15.61
C GLU A 327 -8.46 -12.72 14.08
N GLY A 328 -9.53 -12.26 13.47
CA GLY A 328 -9.71 -12.24 12.03
C GLY A 328 -10.35 -10.92 11.57
N PRO A 329 -10.72 -10.79 10.28
CA PRO A 329 -11.27 -9.56 9.71
C PRO A 329 -12.52 -9.03 10.43
N THR A 330 -13.32 -9.92 11.02
CA THR A 330 -14.56 -9.60 11.74
C THR A 330 -14.38 -9.47 13.25
N GLY A 331 -13.12 -9.52 13.74
CA GLY A 331 -12.79 -9.45 15.16
C GLY A 331 -12.39 -10.80 15.76
N ALA A 332 -12.38 -10.88 17.09
CA ALA A 332 -12.00 -12.09 17.81
C ALA A 332 -13.10 -13.16 17.73
N PHE A 333 -12.72 -14.39 17.49
CA PHE A 333 -13.63 -15.54 17.41
C PHE A 333 -13.02 -16.80 18.00
N LYS A 334 -13.83 -17.84 18.17
CA LYS A 334 -13.41 -19.13 18.68
C LYS A 334 -13.77 -20.22 17.67
N LEU A 335 -12.86 -21.20 17.55
CA LEU A 335 -13.11 -22.46 16.83
C LEU A 335 -13.03 -23.59 17.84
N GLU A 336 -13.95 -24.51 17.78
CA GLU A 336 -13.86 -25.77 18.51
C GLU A 336 -13.47 -26.90 17.56
N VAL A 337 -12.45 -27.64 17.93
CA VAL A 337 -11.87 -28.71 17.10
C VAL A 337 -11.82 -29.97 17.90
N ALA A 338 -12.46 -31.03 17.39
CA ALA A 338 -12.34 -32.36 17.92
C ALA A 338 -11.48 -33.24 17.01
N SER A 339 -10.59 -34.04 17.61
CA SER A 339 -9.80 -34.99 16.85
C SER A 339 -10.68 -36.14 16.33
N SER A 340 -10.35 -36.64 15.14
CA SER A 340 -10.94 -37.86 14.57
C SER A 340 -10.01 -39.04 14.80
N ARG A 341 -10.54 -40.28 14.73
CA ARG A 341 -9.75 -41.52 14.70
C ARG A 341 -8.90 -41.61 13.42
N ASP A 342 -9.33 -40.96 12.34
CA ASP A 342 -8.55 -40.87 11.11
C ASP A 342 -7.61 -39.63 11.22
N PRO A 343 -6.29 -39.82 11.17
CA PRO A 343 -5.33 -38.72 11.25
C PRO A 343 -5.45 -37.70 10.09
N ARG A 344 -6.15 -38.06 9.02
CA ARG A 344 -6.42 -37.19 7.87
C ARG A 344 -7.71 -36.37 8.01
N SER A 345 -8.40 -36.48 9.14
CA SER A 345 -9.65 -35.78 9.39
C SER A 345 -9.70 -35.15 10.78
N LEU A 346 -10.52 -34.15 10.94
CA LEU A 346 -10.94 -33.55 12.19
C LEU A 346 -12.39 -33.11 12.10
N HIS A 347 -13.01 -32.84 13.25
CA HIS A 347 -14.31 -32.24 13.34
C HIS A 347 -14.17 -30.79 13.77
N LEU A 348 -14.67 -29.86 12.95
CA LEU A 348 -14.73 -28.43 13.23
C LEU A 348 -16.14 -28.10 13.69
N ILE A 349 -16.26 -27.45 14.85
CA ILE A 349 -17.54 -26.94 15.34
C ILE A 349 -17.49 -25.43 15.23
N LEU A 350 -18.39 -24.88 14.42
CA LEU A 350 -18.54 -23.45 14.17
C LEU A 350 -20.03 -23.08 14.28
N ASP A 351 -20.36 -22.11 15.12
CA ASP A 351 -21.75 -21.66 15.34
C ASP A 351 -22.70 -22.83 15.66
N ASP A 352 -22.28 -23.75 16.55
CA ASP A 352 -22.98 -24.98 16.95
C ASP A 352 -23.20 -26.02 15.84
N ALA A 353 -22.68 -25.78 14.63
CA ALA A 353 -22.70 -26.74 13.55
C ALA A 353 -21.39 -27.54 13.49
N GLU A 354 -21.50 -28.86 13.39
CA GLU A 354 -20.36 -29.74 13.25
C GLU A 354 -20.08 -30.03 11.77
N HIS A 355 -18.82 -29.84 11.36
CA HIS A 355 -18.32 -30.03 10.02
C HIS A 355 -17.20 -31.06 9.99
N ARG A 356 -17.27 -32.01 9.06
CA ARG A 356 -16.20 -32.96 8.82
C ARG A 356 -15.15 -32.35 7.90
N VAL A 357 -13.91 -32.25 8.38
CA VAL A 357 -12.78 -31.72 7.64
C VAL A 357 -11.80 -32.83 7.32
N GLU A 358 -11.47 -33.00 6.05
CA GLU A 358 -10.37 -33.86 5.58
C GLU A 358 -9.32 -32.99 4.91
N ALA A 359 -8.05 -33.15 5.26
CA ALA A 359 -7.01 -32.32 4.66
C ALA A 359 -5.64 -33.05 4.60
N ARG A 360 -4.82 -32.56 3.66
CA ARG A 360 -3.44 -33.02 3.50
C ARG A 360 -2.59 -31.92 2.87
N TRP A 361 -1.36 -31.84 3.32
CA TRP A 361 -0.36 -30.98 2.69
C TRP A 361 0.10 -31.62 1.36
N LEU A 362 -0.01 -30.86 0.27
CA LEU A 362 0.49 -31.25 -1.06
C LEU A 362 1.95 -30.79 -1.25
N ALA A 363 2.30 -29.65 -0.61
CA ALA A 363 3.61 -29.04 -0.56
C ALA A 363 3.71 -28.23 0.75
N PRO A 364 4.87 -27.69 1.14
CA PRO A 364 5.05 -27.02 2.43
C PRO A 364 3.99 -25.95 2.79
N GLU A 365 3.49 -25.24 1.81
CA GLU A 365 2.46 -24.20 2.02
C GLU A 365 1.16 -24.48 1.23
N THR A 366 1.07 -25.62 0.55
CA THR A 366 -0.08 -25.94 -0.28
C THR A 366 -0.93 -27.00 0.42
N LEU A 367 -2.15 -26.62 0.78
CA LEU A 367 -3.10 -27.48 1.48
C LEU A 367 -4.25 -27.86 0.55
N TRP A 368 -4.47 -29.18 0.39
CA TRP A 368 -5.75 -29.69 -0.09
C TRP A 368 -6.67 -29.93 1.11
N ILE A 369 -7.88 -29.43 1.05
CA ILE A 369 -8.85 -29.54 2.14
C ILE A 369 -10.25 -29.77 1.59
N ALA A 370 -10.99 -30.67 2.21
CA ALA A 370 -12.39 -30.92 1.95
C ALA A 370 -13.21 -30.69 3.23
N VAL A 371 -14.29 -29.95 3.13
CA VAL A 371 -15.23 -29.70 4.21
C VAL A 371 -16.60 -30.21 3.74
N ASP A 372 -17.15 -31.17 4.48
CA ASP A 372 -18.43 -31.83 4.14
C ASP A 372 -18.48 -32.35 2.70
N GLY A 373 -17.35 -32.85 2.20
CA GLY A 373 -17.21 -33.39 0.84
C GLY A 373 -16.88 -32.36 -0.25
N ILE A 374 -16.90 -31.04 0.03
CA ILE A 374 -16.53 -30.01 -0.92
C ILE A 374 -15.03 -29.72 -0.77
N SER A 375 -14.25 -30.01 -1.83
CA SER A 375 -12.78 -29.85 -1.78
C SER A 375 -12.30 -28.56 -2.40
N ARG A 376 -11.23 -28.00 -1.84
CA ARG A 376 -10.47 -26.87 -2.35
C ARG A 376 -8.97 -27.09 -2.15
N THR A 377 -8.18 -26.42 -2.97
CA THR A 377 -6.73 -26.34 -2.76
C THR A 377 -6.38 -24.87 -2.54
N GLY A 378 -5.58 -24.59 -1.53
CA GLY A 378 -5.21 -23.23 -1.19
C GLY A 378 -3.79 -23.18 -0.64
N ARG A 379 -3.30 -21.96 -0.44
CA ARG A 379 -2.01 -21.71 0.20
C ARG A 379 -2.22 -21.29 1.65
N VAL A 380 -1.47 -21.87 2.56
CA VAL A 380 -1.47 -21.54 3.99
C VAL A 380 -0.06 -21.13 4.37
N ARG A 381 0.13 -19.86 4.65
CA ARG A 381 1.42 -19.26 5.03
C ARG A 381 1.39 -18.87 6.50
N ARG A 382 2.44 -19.17 7.23
CA ARG A 382 2.58 -18.86 8.67
C ARG A 382 3.84 -18.06 8.92
N ALA A 383 3.73 -16.99 9.72
CA ALA A 383 4.87 -16.30 10.30
C ALA A 383 4.48 -15.74 11.67
N HIS A 384 5.28 -16.06 12.68
CA HIS A 384 5.01 -15.70 14.08
C HIS A 384 3.59 -16.11 14.52
N ASN A 385 2.79 -15.14 14.92
CA ASN A 385 1.40 -15.33 15.33
C ASN A 385 0.37 -15.09 14.21
N ARG A 386 0.82 -14.90 12.95
CA ARG A 386 -0.06 -14.64 11.81
C ARG A 386 -0.13 -15.84 10.88
N LEU A 387 -1.33 -16.10 10.36
CA LEU A 387 -1.59 -17.05 9.28
C LEU A 387 -2.33 -16.31 8.17
N ARG A 388 -1.84 -16.46 6.94
CA ARG A 388 -2.55 -16.05 5.74
C ARG A 388 -3.01 -17.29 5.00
N ILE A 389 -4.30 -17.36 4.72
CA ILE A 389 -4.94 -18.48 4.02
C ILE A 389 -5.54 -17.95 2.73
N ASP A 390 -5.03 -18.45 1.61
CA ASP A 390 -5.42 -18.02 0.28
C ASP A 390 -6.18 -19.15 -0.43
N PHE A 391 -7.43 -18.91 -0.77
CA PHE A 391 -8.24 -19.74 -1.68
C PHE A 391 -8.69 -18.92 -2.89
N GLU A 392 -9.30 -19.53 -3.88
CA GLU A 392 -9.93 -18.84 -5.03
C GLU A 392 -10.94 -17.77 -4.58
N THR A 393 -11.57 -17.94 -3.42
CA THR A 393 -12.52 -16.99 -2.83
C THR A 393 -11.86 -15.74 -2.23
N GLY A 394 -10.53 -15.70 -2.17
CA GLY A 394 -9.72 -14.61 -1.65
C GLY A 394 -8.78 -15.05 -0.53
N ALA A 395 -7.93 -14.13 -0.13
CA ALA A 395 -6.99 -14.30 0.96
C ALA A 395 -7.56 -13.72 2.26
N VAL A 396 -7.37 -14.44 3.36
CA VAL A 396 -7.80 -14.00 4.71
C VAL A 396 -6.63 -14.12 5.66
N ASN A 397 -6.43 -13.07 6.46
CA ASN A 397 -5.41 -13.03 7.49
C ASN A 397 -6.03 -13.33 8.85
N PHE A 398 -5.36 -14.20 9.61
CA PHE A 398 -5.72 -14.54 10.96
C PHE A 398 -4.52 -14.32 11.88
N ALA A 399 -4.79 -13.93 13.13
CA ALA A 399 -3.78 -13.87 14.17
C ALA A 399 -4.15 -14.81 15.33
N THR A 400 -3.15 -15.51 15.85
CA THR A 400 -3.28 -16.18 17.15
C THR A 400 -3.06 -15.12 18.22
N PRO A 401 -3.86 -15.08 19.30
CA PRO A 401 -3.57 -14.21 20.42
C PRO A 401 -2.12 -14.46 20.88
N ILE A 402 -1.35 -13.41 21.00
CA ILE A 402 -0.09 -13.49 21.71
C ILE A 402 -0.47 -13.79 23.16
N ASP A 403 0.03 -14.89 23.73
CA ASP A 403 -0.05 -15.14 25.16
C ASP A 403 0.69 -14.01 25.91
N CYS A 404 0.08 -12.86 25.97
CA CYS A 404 0.48 -11.80 26.90
C CYS A 404 -0.04 -12.23 28.26
N ALA A 405 0.83 -12.79 29.06
CA ALA A 405 0.63 -12.81 30.49
C ALA A 405 0.21 -11.38 30.92
N SER A 406 -1.03 -11.23 31.37
CA SER A 406 -1.71 -10.05 31.90
C SER A 406 -2.49 -9.17 30.90
N PRO A 407 -3.82 -9.40 30.81
CA PRO A 407 -4.74 -8.45 30.17
C PRO A 407 -4.81 -7.10 30.90
N GLU A 408 -4.39 -7.03 32.15
CA GLU A 408 -4.51 -5.85 33.02
C GLU A 408 -3.55 -4.70 32.68
N ARG A 409 -2.44 -4.96 31.99
CA ARG A 409 -1.48 -3.90 31.63
C ARG A 409 -1.83 -3.11 30.35
N ARG A 410 -2.73 -3.60 29.51
CA ARG A 410 -3.12 -2.90 28.26
C ARG A 410 -4.33 -1.97 28.42
N ALA A 411 -5.16 -2.15 29.45
CA ALA A 411 -6.40 -1.39 29.62
C ALA A 411 -6.20 -0.06 30.37
N GLU A 412 -5.14 0.09 31.16
CA GLU A 412 -4.94 1.30 31.98
C GLU A 412 -3.93 2.31 31.41
N SER A 413 -3.10 1.93 30.45
CA SER A 413 -2.05 2.84 29.93
C SER A 413 -2.42 3.62 28.66
N GLY A 414 -3.61 3.46 28.10
CA GLY A 414 -3.90 3.87 26.73
C GLY A 414 -4.89 5.02 26.53
N ARG A 415 -5.66 5.45 27.54
CA ARG A 415 -6.70 6.46 27.30
C ARG A 415 -6.23 7.90 27.51
N ASP A 416 -5.26 8.11 28.37
CA ASP A 416 -4.86 9.46 28.82
C ASP A 416 -3.49 9.88 28.26
N ARG A 417 -2.88 9.07 27.40
CA ARG A 417 -1.57 9.35 26.78
C ARG A 417 -1.64 9.23 25.28
N LEU A 418 -1.26 10.29 24.60
CA LEU A 418 -0.99 10.27 23.18
C LEU A 418 0.46 9.81 22.95
N VAL A 419 0.62 8.69 22.27
CA VAL A 419 1.94 8.13 21.93
C VAL A 419 2.25 8.26 20.45
N SER A 420 3.52 8.26 20.09
CA SER A 420 3.92 8.24 18.68
C SER A 420 3.59 6.88 18.05
N PRO A 421 2.82 6.83 16.96
CA PRO A 421 2.46 5.58 16.30
C PRO A 421 3.59 5.00 15.44
N PHE A 422 4.65 5.79 15.18
CA PHE A 422 5.83 5.40 14.41
C PHE A 422 7.03 6.25 14.85
N PRO A 423 8.27 5.83 14.57
CA PRO A 423 9.44 6.67 14.79
C PRO A 423 9.43 7.85 13.80
N GLY A 424 9.72 9.06 14.30
CA GLY A 424 9.68 10.26 13.45
C GLY A 424 10.28 11.47 14.14
N ARG A 425 10.01 12.65 13.62
CA ARG A 425 10.40 13.93 14.18
C ARG A 425 9.17 14.79 14.46
N VAL A 426 9.11 15.43 15.62
CA VAL A 426 8.04 16.40 15.92
C VAL A 426 8.26 17.67 15.11
N VAL A 427 7.31 17.97 14.23
CA VAL A 427 7.33 19.19 13.39
C VAL A 427 6.72 20.36 14.14
N LYS A 428 5.56 20.13 14.79
CA LYS A 428 4.81 21.19 15.46
C LYS A 428 3.94 20.65 16.58
N ILE A 429 3.81 21.45 17.63
CA ILE A 429 2.90 21.20 18.77
C ILE A 429 1.94 22.39 18.85
N PRO A 430 0.74 22.31 18.25
CA PRO A 430 -0.20 23.42 18.17
C PRO A 430 -1.01 23.66 19.45
N VAL A 431 -0.64 23.05 20.57
CA VAL A 431 -1.33 23.13 21.86
C VAL A 431 -0.37 23.46 22.99
N GLU A 432 -0.91 24.02 24.08
CA GLU A 432 -0.15 24.39 25.30
C GLU A 432 -0.64 23.56 26.50
N VAL A 433 0.20 23.46 27.54
CA VAL A 433 -0.18 22.85 28.82
C VAL A 433 -1.36 23.61 29.41
N ASP A 434 -2.28 22.92 30.05
CA ASP A 434 -3.57 23.41 30.57
C ASP A 434 -4.60 23.86 29.53
N GLN A 435 -4.30 23.79 28.25
CA GLN A 435 -5.28 24.06 27.19
C GLN A 435 -6.37 22.98 27.16
N ARG A 436 -7.64 23.41 27.03
CA ARG A 436 -8.76 22.50 26.77
C ARG A 436 -8.87 22.22 25.28
N VAL A 437 -9.08 20.94 24.92
CA VAL A 437 -9.21 20.48 23.55
C VAL A 437 -10.47 19.62 23.38
N ASP A 438 -11.08 19.70 22.22
CA ASP A 438 -12.20 18.85 21.84
C ASP A 438 -11.70 17.61 21.09
N THR A 439 -12.55 16.56 21.03
CA THR A 439 -12.27 15.37 20.21
C THR A 439 -11.89 15.77 18.78
N GLY A 440 -10.80 15.21 18.27
CA GLY A 440 -10.32 15.48 16.90
C GLY A 440 -9.47 16.76 16.76
N ALA A 441 -9.27 17.55 17.83
CA ALA A 441 -8.37 18.70 17.80
C ALA A 441 -6.93 18.26 17.48
N PRO A 442 -6.16 18.98 16.64
CA PRO A 442 -4.77 18.65 16.35
C PRO A 442 -3.90 18.89 17.58
N LEU A 443 -3.11 17.90 17.97
CA LEU A 443 -2.28 17.96 19.18
C LEU A 443 -0.77 17.97 18.86
N VAL A 444 -0.32 17.14 17.94
CA VAL A 444 1.07 17.04 17.51
C VAL A 444 1.12 16.76 16.03
N ILE A 445 2.05 17.39 15.31
CA ILE A 445 2.38 17.05 13.93
C ILE A 445 3.74 16.39 13.94
N ILE A 446 3.78 15.15 13.43
CA ILE A 446 5.02 14.35 13.34
C ILE A 446 5.32 14.13 11.87
N GLU A 447 6.57 14.30 11.48
CA GLU A 447 7.09 13.89 10.18
C GLU A 447 7.78 12.53 10.28
N GLY A 448 7.45 11.63 9.36
CA GLY A 448 8.15 10.37 9.16
C GLY A 448 7.99 9.90 7.73
N MET A 449 9.04 9.30 7.16
CA MET A 449 9.05 8.80 5.78
C MET A 449 8.58 9.84 4.75
N LYS A 450 9.04 11.10 4.89
CA LYS A 450 8.69 12.25 4.03
C LYS A 450 7.21 12.65 4.04
N MET A 451 6.46 12.27 5.07
CA MET A 451 5.06 12.63 5.23
C MET A 451 4.79 13.20 6.62
N GLU A 452 3.93 14.23 6.67
CA GLU A 452 3.45 14.80 7.93
C GLU A 452 2.16 14.13 8.38
N TYR A 453 2.12 13.77 9.65
CA TYR A 453 0.96 13.16 10.30
C TYR A 453 0.51 14.01 11.47
N THR A 454 -0.76 14.38 11.48
CA THR A 454 -1.38 15.10 12.58
C THR A 454 -2.02 14.13 13.56
N LEU A 455 -1.47 14.04 14.74
CA LEU A 455 -2.06 13.30 15.85
C LEU A 455 -3.13 14.16 16.52
N ARG A 456 -4.30 13.57 16.73
CA ARG A 456 -5.49 14.28 17.18
C ARG A 456 -5.97 13.77 18.54
N ALA A 457 -6.69 14.63 19.27
CA ALA A 457 -7.29 14.27 20.56
C ALA A 457 -8.30 13.12 20.39
N PRO A 458 -8.15 12.00 21.13
CA PRO A 458 -9.07 10.88 21.05
C PRO A 458 -10.41 11.17 21.76
N HIS A 459 -10.43 12.09 22.72
CA HIS A 459 -11.58 12.53 23.49
C HIS A 459 -11.39 14.00 23.91
N PRO A 460 -12.45 14.69 24.36
CA PRO A 460 -12.31 16.03 24.92
C PRO A 460 -11.58 15.95 26.27
N GLY A 461 -10.79 16.98 26.58
CA GLY A 461 -10.03 17.01 27.83
C GLY A 461 -9.08 18.21 27.92
N ARG A 462 -8.22 18.19 28.94
CA ARG A 462 -7.21 19.22 29.19
C ARG A 462 -5.81 18.65 29.04
N ILE A 463 -4.91 19.36 28.37
CA ILE A 463 -3.50 18.97 28.22
C ILE A 463 -2.84 19.04 29.58
N ARG A 464 -2.42 17.88 30.12
CA ARG A 464 -1.74 17.78 31.42
C ARG A 464 -0.25 18.04 31.30
N ALA A 465 0.38 17.45 30.28
CA ALA A 465 1.82 17.60 30.05
C ALA A 465 2.17 17.43 28.58
N LEU A 466 3.18 18.14 28.13
CA LEU A 466 3.88 17.91 26.88
C LEU A 466 5.20 17.19 27.19
N THR A 467 5.38 15.98 26.65
CA THR A 467 6.55 15.12 26.89
C THR A 467 7.46 15.05 25.67
N CYS A 468 7.23 15.89 24.67
CA CYS A 468 8.07 16.06 23.48
C CYS A 468 8.26 17.56 23.19
N GLU A 469 9.25 17.87 22.34
CA GLU A 469 9.59 19.22 21.90
C GLU A 469 9.64 19.27 20.37
N GLU A 470 9.32 20.43 19.79
CA GLU A 470 9.43 20.63 18.33
C GLU A 470 10.87 20.43 17.86
N GLY A 471 11.06 19.77 16.74
CA GLY A 471 12.34 19.43 16.15
C GLY A 471 13.02 18.19 16.73
N THR A 472 12.47 17.54 17.78
CA THR A 472 13.07 16.34 18.39
C THR A 472 12.63 15.07 17.69
N ALA A 473 13.54 14.07 17.66
CA ALA A 473 13.21 12.73 17.20
C ALA A 473 12.43 11.98 18.28
N VAL A 474 11.45 11.20 17.87
CA VAL A 474 10.59 10.36 18.74
C VAL A 474 10.59 8.93 18.27
N ALA A 475 10.60 7.99 19.22
CA ALA A 475 10.49 6.56 18.94
C ALA A 475 9.02 6.11 18.87
N MET A 476 8.77 4.96 18.28
CA MET A 476 7.47 4.29 18.33
C MET A 476 7.05 4.07 19.79
N ASP A 477 5.77 4.26 20.09
CA ASP A 477 5.16 4.17 21.43
C ASP A 477 5.73 5.16 22.48
N GLN A 478 6.56 6.11 22.07
CA GLN A 478 7.00 7.18 22.97
C GLN A 478 5.84 8.11 23.32
N SER A 479 5.67 8.42 24.61
CA SER A 479 4.66 9.38 25.07
C SER A 479 4.97 10.78 24.55
N LEU A 480 3.97 11.47 24.01
CA LEU A 480 4.08 12.82 23.44
C LEU A 480 3.28 13.84 24.22
N ILE A 481 2.05 13.47 24.62
CA ILE A 481 1.15 14.33 25.36
C ILE A 481 0.40 13.48 26.38
N GLU A 482 0.19 14.04 27.56
CA GLU A 482 -0.73 13.49 28.55
C GLU A 482 -2.00 14.35 28.60
N LEU A 483 -3.16 13.67 28.52
CA LEU A 483 -4.48 14.29 28.43
C LEU A 483 -5.31 13.88 29.65
N ASP A 484 -5.82 14.84 30.40
CA ASP A 484 -6.81 14.56 31.42
C ASP A 484 -8.22 14.63 30.80
N PRO A 485 -8.96 13.52 30.77
CA PRO A 485 -10.30 13.51 30.18
C PRO A 485 -11.26 14.42 30.95
N ASP A 486 -12.14 15.12 30.21
CA ASP A 486 -13.23 15.84 30.90
C ASP A 486 -14.11 14.84 31.65
N PRO A 487 -14.60 15.17 32.86
CA PRO A 487 -15.49 14.30 33.58
C PRO A 487 -16.72 13.99 32.72
N MET A 488 -16.97 12.70 32.49
CA MET A 488 -18.17 12.27 31.76
C MET A 488 -19.40 12.86 32.50
N VAL A 489 -20.12 13.75 31.83
CA VAL A 489 -21.44 14.18 32.30
C VAL A 489 -22.32 12.94 32.17
N PRO A 490 -22.97 12.53 33.30
CA PRO A 490 -23.76 11.30 33.36
C PRO A 490 -24.99 11.34 32.47
#